data_c6c9156fac43c8cb360446789be9f02a
#
_entry.id   c6c9156fac43c8cb360446789be9f02a
#
_cell.length_a   1.000
_cell.length_b   1.000
_cell.length_c   1.000
_cell.angle_alpha   90.00
_cell.angle_beta   90.00
_cell.angle_gamma   90.00
#
_symmetry.space_group_name_H-M   'P 1'
#
loop_
_entity.id
_entity.type
_entity.pdbx_description
1 polymer ?
#
loop_
_entity_poly.entity_id
_entity_poly.type
_entity_poly.pdbx_seq_one_letter_code
_entity_poly.pdbx_strand_id
1 'polypeptide(L)'
;MLPSLQSPANPARIYAYPAFSPLKPCSEEELAALERAAQRMLALNTIPCNSCNYCMPCPYWLDIVSLLQFRNSVLTAKTMPSAKEVLKAYAKAVPEELRRADHCTGCGRCTPHCPQSIDIPREIAAIDEWIDELKNQEVAK
;
A
#
# COMPACT_ATOMS: atom_id res chain seq x y z
N MET A 1 -7.87 32.87 -14.58
CA MET A 1 -7.38 33.31 -13.26
C MET A 1 -8.09 32.48 -12.20
N LEU A 2 -7.44 31.49 -11.62
CA LEU A 2 -7.96 30.76 -10.46
C LEU A 2 -7.79 31.67 -9.22
N PRO A 3 -8.82 31.83 -8.37
CA PRO A 3 -8.66 32.59 -7.16
C PRO A 3 -7.62 31.88 -6.27
N SER A 4 -6.64 32.64 -5.82
CA SER A 4 -5.61 32.20 -4.87
C SER A 4 -6.28 31.54 -3.67
N LEU A 5 -5.89 30.31 -3.37
CA LEU A 5 -6.16 29.66 -2.10
C LEU A 5 -5.50 30.50 -0.98
N GLN A 6 -6.25 31.49 -0.48
CA GLN A 6 -5.82 32.24 0.68
C GLN A 6 -5.83 31.30 1.88
N SER A 7 -4.71 31.32 2.55
CA SER A 7 -4.34 30.67 3.79
C SER A 7 -5.51 30.33 4.73
N PRO A 8 -5.46 29.16 5.40
CA PRO A 8 -6.52 28.68 6.33
C PRO A 8 -6.53 29.41 7.67
N ALA A 9 -6.40 30.72 7.67
CA ALA A 9 -6.23 31.51 8.89
C ALA A 9 -7.55 31.97 9.54
N ASN A 10 -8.70 31.41 9.12
CA ASN A 10 -9.96 31.74 9.82
C ASN A 10 -10.68 30.46 10.28
N PRO A 11 -10.47 30.01 11.53
CA PRO A 11 -11.19 28.86 12.09
C PRO A 11 -12.72 29.04 12.06
N ALA A 12 -13.23 30.26 12.05
CA ALA A 12 -14.67 30.54 11.96
C ALA A 12 -15.28 30.06 10.61
N ARG A 13 -14.47 29.91 9.56
CA ARG A 13 -14.94 29.40 8.26
C ARG A 13 -15.17 27.90 8.24
N ILE A 14 -14.42 27.15 9.03
CA ILE A 14 -14.58 25.68 9.16
C ILE A 14 -15.89 25.36 9.88
N TYR A 15 -16.27 26.18 10.86
CA TYR A 15 -17.50 26.03 11.63
C TYR A 15 -18.76 26.58 10.93
N ALA A 16 -18.60 27.24 9.79
CA ALA A 16 -19.72 27.78 9.02
C ALA A 16 -20.43 26.73 8.12
N TYR A 17 -19.94 25.49 8.08
CA TYR A 17 -20.64 24.40 7.42
C TYR A 17 -21.63 23.76 8.41
N PRO A 18 -22.95 23.94 8.23
CA PRO A 18 -23.97 23.39 9.14
C PRO A 18 -23.88 21.89 9.34
N ALA A 19 -23.28 21.17 8.37
CA ALA A 19 -23.05 19.73 8.42
C ALA A 19 -22.01 19.28 9.48
N PHE A 20 -21.19 20.20 10.01
CA PHE A 20 -20.11 19.90 10.96
C PHE A 20 -20.34 20.44 12.37
N SER A 21 -21.46 21.10 12.63
CA SER A 21 -21.75 21.66 13.96
C SER A 21 -23.18 21.31 14.43
N PRO A 22 -23.33 20.78 15.64
CA PRO A 22 -22.28 20.33 16.56
C PRO A 22 -21.81 18.91 16.22
N LEU A 23 -20.51 18.68 16.26
CA LEU A 23 -19.95 17.32 16.19
C LEU A 23 -20.46 16.54 17.41
N LYS A 24 -21.34 15.58 17.15
CA LYS A 24 -21.79 14.67 18.19
C LYS A 24 -20.66 13.69 18.49
N PRO A 25 -20.23 13.52 19.74
CA PRO A 25 -19.24 12.50 20.06
C PRO A 25 -19.76 11.11 19.68
N CYS A 26 -18.86 10.23 19.23
CA CYS A 26 -19.21 8.85 18.92
C CYS A 26 -19.79 8.16 20.17
N SER A 27 -20.81 7.34 19.96
CA SER A 27 -21.32 6.46 21.01
C SER A 27 -20.31 5.35 21.32
N GLU A 28 -20.47 4.69 22.47
CA GLU A 28 -19.61 3.54 22.84
C GLU A 28 -19.71 2.40 21.82
N GLU A 29 -20.89 2.18 21.24
CA GLU A 29 -21.10 1.17 20.19
C GLU A 29 -20.35 1.51 18.89
N GLU A 30 -20.35 2.78 18.48
CA GLU A 30 -19.61 3.27 17.33
C GLU A 30 -18.09 3.16 17.55
N LEU A 31 -17.60 3.53 18.73
CA LEU A 31 -16.21 3.38 19.10
C LEU A 31 -15.78 1.91 19.10
N ALA A 32 -16.59 1.02 19.67
CA ALA A 32 -16.32 -0.41 19.64
C ALA A 32 -16.35 -1.00 18.21
N ALA A 33 -17.19 -0.47 17.33
CA ALA A 33 -17.20 -0.88 15.92
C ALA A 33 -15.95 -0.43 15.19
N LEU A 34 -15.48 0.80 15.42
CA LEU A 34 -14.22 1.32 14.88
C LEU A 34 -13.02 0.51 15.37
N GLU A 35 -12.98 0.19 16.67
CA GLU A 35 -11.91 -0.62 17.24
C GLU A 35 -11.86 -2.03 16.60
N ARG A 36 -13.00 -2.70 16.45
CA ARG A 36 -13.06 -3.99 15.76
C ARG A 36 -12.61 -3.90 14.30
N ALA A 37 -12.94 -2.81 13.61
CA ALA A 37 -12.50 -2.58 12.23
C ALA A 37 -10.98 -2.38 12.17
N ALA A 38 -10.41 -1.57 13.07
CA ALA A 38 -8.98 -1.33 13.17
C ALA A 38 -8.21 -2.64 13.45
N GLN A 39 -8.67 -3.44 14.40
CA GLN A 39 -8.06 -4.73 14.73
C GLN A 39 -8.07 -5.69 13.52
N ARG A 40 -9.17 -5.75 12.76
CA ARG A 40 -9.24 -6.55 11.54
C ARG A 40 -8.25 -6.07 10.47
N MET A 41 -8.12 -4.77 10.28
CA MET A 41 -7.16 -4.20 9.33
C MET A 41 -5.71 -4.52 9.72
N LEU A 42 -5.37 -4.38 11.00
CA LEU A 42 -4.04 -4.71 11.51
C LEU A 42 -3.72 -6.21 11.40
N ALA A 43 -4.74 -7.08 11.56
CA ALA A 43 -4.57 -8.53 11.43
C ALA A 43 -4.30 -8.99 9.99
N LEU A 44 -4.59 -8.19 8.96
CA LEU A 44 -4.32 -8.54 7.56
C LEU A 44 -2.83 -8.57 7.20
N ASN A 45 -1.95 -8.04 8.05
CA ASN A 45 -0.51 -7.96 7.84
C ASN A 45 -0.13 -7.41 6.44
N THR A 46 -0.92 -6.46 5.94
CA THR A 46 -0.71 -5.82 4.65
C THR A 46 0.32 -4.71 4.76
N ILE A 47 1.01 -4.45 3.65
CA ILE A 47 1.92 -3.31 3.53
C ILE A 47 1.05 -2.03 3.48
N PRO A 48 1.26 -1.02 4.34
CA PRO A 48 0.40 0.17 4.43
C PRO A 48 0.63 1.16 3.27
N CYS A 49 0.71 0.66 2.04
CA CYS A 49 0.91 1.47 0.85
C CYS A 49 -0.42 2.04 0.36
N ASN A 50 -0.51 3.37 0.27
CA ASN A 50 -1.68 4.11 -0.23
C ASN A 50 -1.55 4.56 -1.70
N SER A 51 -0.57 4.03 -2.45
CA SER A 51 -0.34 4.32 -3.88
C SER A 51 -0.10 5.80 -4.21
N CYS A 52 0.49 6.58 -3.30
CA CYS A 52 0.74 8.01 -3.52
C CYS A 52 1.83 8.31 -4.56
N ASN A 53 2.60 7.33 -4.99
CA ASN A 53 3.71 7.42 -5.98
C ASN A 53 4.90 8.32 -5.58
N TYR A 54 5.01 8.76 -4.32
CA TYR A 54 6.13 9.62 -3.91
C TYR A 54 7.49 8.88 -3.92
N CYS A 55 7.48 7.56 -3.86
CA CYS A 55 8.67 6.72 -4.02
C CYS A 55 9.13 6.55 -5.48
N MET A 56 8.37 7.07 -6.44
CA MET A 56 8.66 7.00 -7.87
C MET A 56 9.24 8.33 -8.39
N PRO A 57 10.07 8.32 -9.47
CA PRO A 57 10.54 7.13 -10.18
C PRO A 57 11.69 6.41 -9.44
N CYS A 58 11.71 5.08 -9.53
CA CYS A 58 12.83 4.31 -9.06
C CYS A 58 14.02 4.46 -10.03
N PRO A 59 15.26 4.74 -9.56
CA PRO A 59 16.44 4.87 -10.43
C PRO A 59 16.81 3.57 -11.14
N TYR A 60 16.30 2.45 -10.68
CA TYR A 60 16.49 1.12 -11.28
C TYR A 60 15.25 0.63 -12.05
N TRP A 61 14.29 1.53 -12.31
CA TRP A 61 13.11 1.30 -13.14
C TRP A 61 12.09 0.28 -12.58
N LEU A 62 12.11 0.04 -11.26
CA LEU A 62 11.07 -0.77 -10.64
C LEU A 62 9.76 0.01 -10.56
N ASP A 63 8.65 -0.68 -10.83
CA ASP A 63 7.32 -0.20 -10.45
C ASP A 63 7.03 -0.62 -9.00
N ILE A 64 7.58 0.15 -8.06
CA ILE A 64 7.47 -0.11 -6.63
C ILE A 64 6.01 -0.24 -6.19
N VAL A 65 5.15 0.65 -6.67
CA VAL A 65 3.75 0.69 -6.25
C VAL A 65 3.00 -0.56 -6.70
N SER A 66 3.18 -0.98 -7.95
CA SER A 66 2.56 -2.21 -8.46
C SER A 66 3.03 -3.45 -7.72
N LEU A 67 4.30 -3.53 -7.34
CA LEU A 67 4.85 -4.63 -6.54
C LEU A 67 4.18 -4.70 -5.15
N LEU A 68 4.10 -3.58 -4.42
CA LEU A 68 3.49 -3.53 -3.10
C LEU A 68 1.97 -3.82 -3.16
N GLN A 69 1.27 -3.28 -4.16
CA GLN A 69 -0.15 -3.53 -4.36
C GLN A 69 -0.43 -4.98 -4.76
N PHE A 70 0.42 -5.57 -5.60
CA PHE A 70 0.33 -6.99 -5.92
C PHE A 70 0.40 -7.85 -4.64
N ARG A 71 1.39 -7.63 -3.77
CA ARG A 71 1.52 -8.34 -2.49
C ARG A 71 0.25 -8.21 -1.66
N ASN A 72 -0.25 -6.99 -1.50
CA ASN A 72 -1.48 -6.73 -0.75
C ASN A 72 -2.70 -7.44 -1.36
N SER A 73 -2.81 -7.47 -2.68
CA SER A 73 -3.95 -8.13 -3.36
C SER A 73 -4.02 -9.62 -3.07
N VAL A 74 -2.87 -10.29 -2.94
CA VAL A 74 -2.80 -11.70 -2.57
C VAL A 74 -3.14 -11.90 -1.09
N LEU A 75 -2.60 -11.05 -0.20
CA LEU A 75 -2.84 -11.14 1.25
C LEU A 75 -4.31 -10.89 1.63
N THR A 76 -5.01 -10.07 0.84
CA THR A 76 -6.42 -9.74 1.08
C THR A 76 -7.40 -10.63 0.31
N ALA A 77 -6.91 -11.61 -0.45
CA ALA A 77 -7.76 -12.53 -1.18
C ALA A 77 -8.65 -13.35 -0.24
N LYS A 78 -9.92 -13.52 -0.58
CA LYS A 78 -10.89 -14.29 0.23
C LYS A 78 -10.45 -15.74 0.45
N THR A 79 -9.77 -16.31 -0.53
CA THR A 79 -9.20 -17.66 -0.48
C THR A 79 -7.75 -17.53 -0.92
N MET A 80 -6.83 -18.17 -0.20
CA MET A 80 -5.42 -18.13 -0.56
C MET A 80 -5.22 -18.77 -1.94
N PRO A 81 -4.73 -18.02 -2.94
CA PRO A 81 -4.53 -18.57 -4.28
C PRO A 81 -3.39 -19.59 -4.30
N SER A 82 -3.41 -20.53 -5.23
CA SER A 82 -2.33 -21.48 -5.47
C SER A 82 -1.06 -20.76 -5.95
N ALA A 83 0.10 -21.40 -5.78
CA ALA A 83 1.39 -20.84 -6.25
C ALA A 83 1.32 -20.45 -7.74
N LYS A 84 0.75 -21.31 -8.58
CA LYS A 84 0.56 -21.05 -10.01
C LYS A 84 -0.29 -19.83 -10.31
N GLU A 85 -1.38 -19.62 -9.56
CA GLU A 85 -2.25 -18.45 -9.71
C GLU A 85 -1.54 -17.17 -9.26
N VAL A 86 -0.77 -17.24 -8.17
CA VAL A 86 0.04 -16.10 -7.70
C VAL A 86 1.09 -15.72 -8.74
N LEU A 87 1.84 -16.69 -9.29
CA LEU A 87 2.86 -16.44 -10.30
C LEU A 87 2.25 -15.84 -11.58
N LYS A 88 1.09 -16.33 -12.01
CA LYS A 88 0.35 -15.77 -13.15
C LYS A 88 -0.11 -14.33 -12.87
N ALA A 89 -0.61 -14.06 -11.67
CA ALA A 89 -1.02 -12.70 -11.25
C ALA A 89 0.19 -11.76 -11.16
N TYR A 90 1.34 -12.25 -10.66
CA TYR A 90 2.60 -11.51 -10.62
C TYR A 90 3.06 -11.09 -12.02
N ALA A 91 3.11 -12.02 -12.94
CA ALA A 91 3.50 -11.76 -14.34
C ALA A 91 2.56 -10.73 -15.02
N LYS A 92 1.28 -10.72 -14.64
CA LYS A 92 0.32 -9.73 -15.15
C LYS A 92 0.49 -8.36 -14.49
N ALA A 93 0.73 -8.30 -13.18
CA ALA A 93 0.87 -7.06 -12.43
C ALA A 93 2.20 -6.36 -12.73
N VAL A 94 3.26 -7.15 -12.96
CA VAL A 94 4.61 -6.66 -13.27
C VAL A 94 5.11 -7.39 -14.53
N PRO A 95 4.76 -6.93 -15.75
CA PRO A 95 5.26 -7.48 -17.00
C PRO A 95 6.79 -7.49 -17.08
N GLU A 96 7.35 -8.32 -17.97
CA GLU A 96 8.81 -8.44 -18.09
C GLU A 96 9.51 -7.17 -18.54
N GLU A 97 8.80 -6.29 -19.24
CA GLU A 97 9.27 -4.97 -19.66
C GLU A 97 9.48 -4.02 -18.48
N LEU A 98 8.76 -4.24 -17.38
CA LEU A 98 8.98 -3.55 -16.11
C LEU A 98 9.92 -4.36 -15.25
N ARG A 99 10.86 -3.67 -14.60
CA ARG A 99 11.81 -4.34 -13.72
C ARG A 99 11.10 -4.92 -12.49
N ARG A 100 11.34 -6.21 -12.24
CA ARG A 100 10.76 -6.99 -11.16
C ARG A 100 11.51 -6.77 -9.84
N ALA A 101 11.03 -7.39 -8.78
CA ALA A 101 11.56 -7.23 -7.43
C ALA A 101 13.06 -7.55 -7.32
N ASP A 102 13.55 -8.57 -8.06
CA ASP A 102 14.95 -8.99 -8.17
C ASP A 102 15.93 -7.90 -8.66
N HIS A 103 15.41 -6.83 -9.28
CA HIS A 103 16.21 -5.68 -9.70
C HIS A 103 16.38 -4.62 -8.57
N CYS A 104 15.84 -4.86 -7.39
CA CYS A 104 16.02 -3.94 -6.27
C CYS A 104 17.43 -4.06 -5.69
N THR A 105 18.19 -2.98 -5.73
CA THR A 105 19.57 -2.96 -5.19
C THR A 105 19.63 -2.58 -3.71
N GLY A 106 18.50 -2.38 -3.06
CA GLY A 106 18.46 -1.95 -1.66
C GLY A 106 18.97 -0.52 -1.41
N CYS A 107 19.05 0.34 -2.43
CA CYS A 107 19.67 1.67 -2.33
C CYS A 107 18.97 2.65 -1.37
N GLY A 108 17.74 2.35 -0.93
CA GLY A 108 16.99 3.12 0.07
C GLY A 108 16.46 4.48 -0.37
N ARG A 109 16.68 4.92 -1.62
CA ARG A 109 16.26 6.26 -2.08
C ARG A 109 14.75 6.48 -2.03
N CYS A 110 13.95 5.42 -2.11
CA CYS A 110 12.48 5.49 -2.05
C CYS A 110 11.94 5.71 -0.62
N THR A 111 12.63 5.20 0.39
CA THR A 111 12.17 5.21 1.79
C THR A 111 11.92 6.61 2.36
N PRO A 112 12.79 7.62 2.19
CA PRO A 112 12.55 8.97 2.73
C PRO A 112 11.32 9.67 2.14
N HIS A 113 10.86 9.23 0.98
CA HIS A 113 9.70 9.82 0.29
C HIS A 113 8.38 9.16 0.68
N CYS A 114 8.43 8.08 1.46
CA CYS A 114 7.22 7.34 1.84
C CYS A 114 6.54 7.99 3.05
N PRO A 115 5.32 8.57 2.91
CA PRO A 115 4.59 9.18 4.03
C PRO A 115 4.09 8.14 5.04
N GLN A 116 4.09 6.85 4.67
CA GLN A 116 3.73 5.74 5.55
C GLN A 116 4.95 5.11 6.24
N SER A 117 6.14 5.68 6.06
CA SER A 117 7.40 5.17 6.64
C SER A 117 7.66 3.68 6.35
N ILE A 118 7.23 3.21 5.16
CA ILE A 118 7.47 1.83 4.71
C ILE A 118 8.96 1.67 4.43
N ASP A 119 9.57 0.61 4.97
CA ASP A 119 10.89 0.15 4.53
C ASP A 119 10.77 -0.56 3.18
N ILE A 120 10.67 0.24 2.12
CA ILE A 120 10.39 -0.24 0.77
C ILE A 120 11.42 -1.28 0.28
N PRO A 121 12.75 -1.09 0.45
CA PRO A 121 13.72 -2.10 0.05
C PRO A 121 13.49 -3.46 0.71
N ARG A 122 13.17 -3.47 2.00
CA ARG A 122 12.87 -4.69 2.75
C ARG A 122 11.62 -5.38 2.23
N GLU A 123 10.55 -4.62 1.99
CA GLU A 123 9.31 -5.17 1.45
C GLU A 123 9.50 -5.75 0.04
N ILE A 124 10.28 -5.07 -0.81
CA ILE A 124 10.59 -5.57 -2.16
C ILE A 124 11.43 -6.86 -2.10
N ALA A 125 12.45 -6.93 -1.23
CA ALA A 125 13.24 -8.14 -1.03
C ALA A 125 12.36 -9.32 -0.54
N ALA A 126 11.45 -9.07 0.40
CA ALA A 126 10.51 -10.09 0.87
C ALA A 126 9.53 -10.57 -0.22
N ILE A 127 9.16 -9.69 -1.16
CA ILE A 127 8.36 -10.10 -2.34
C ILE A 127 9.19 -10.99 -3.25
N ASP A 128 10.44 -10.65 -3.51
CA ASP A 128 11.34 -11.41 -4.38
C ASP A 128 11.59 -12.82 -3.83
N GLU A 129 11.99 -12.92 -2.58
CA GLU A 129 12.18 -14.20 -1.87
C GLU A 129 10.91 -15.08 -1.95
N TRP A 130 9.75 -14.48 -1.66
CA TRP A 130 8.48 -15.19 -1.72
C TRP A 130 8.14 -15.70 -3.13
N ILE A 131 8.38 -14.89 -4.16
CA ILE A 131 8.15 -15.30 -5.56
C ILE A 131 9.08 -16.45 -5.96
N ASP A 132 10.34 -16.43 -5.52
CA ASP A 132 11.30 -17.49 -5.79
C ASP A 132 10.94 -18.79 -5.06
N GLU A 133 10.45 -18.71 -3.82
CA GLU A 133 9.89 -19.87 -3.12
C GLU A 133 8.74 -20.51 -3.90
N LEU A 134 7.81 -19.70 -4.43
CA LEU A 134 6.67 -20.19 -5.22
C LEU A 134 7.11 -20.84 -6.53
N LYS A 135 8.11 -20.28 -7.22
CA LYS A 135 8.70 -20.89 -8.42
C LYS A 135 9.30 -22.26 -8.11
N ASN A 136 10.07 -22.37 -7.03
CA ASN A 136 10.68 -23.62 -6.61
C ASN A 136 9.64 -24.69 -6.25
N GLN A 137 8.51 -24.32 -5.64
CA GLN A 137 7.40 -25.23 -5.34
C GLN A 137 6.72 -25.76 -6.60
N GLU A 138 6.63 -24.97 -7.66
CA GLU A 138 6.03 -25.41 -8.93
C GLU A 138 6.98 -26.29 -9.74
N VAL A 139 8.30 -26.11 -9.63
CA VAL A 139 9.30 -26.97 -10.31
C VAL A 139 9.42 -28.35 -9.63
N ALA A 140 9.15 -28.44 -8.33
CA ALA A 140 9.25 -29.68 -7.56
C ALA A 140 8.03 -30.62 -7.70
N LYS A 141 7.01 -30.23 -8.46
CA LYS A 141 5.81 -31.04 -8.76
C LYS A 141 5.92 -31.76 -10.11
#